data_6c1df0fcd1ae66c9a96920fc2954907f
#
_entry.id   6c1df0fcd1ae66c9a96920fc2954907f
#
_cell.length_a   1.000
_cell.length_b   1.000
_cell.length_c   1.000
_cell.angle_alpha   90.00
_cell.angle_beta   90.00
_cell.angle_gamma   90.00
#
_symmetry.space_group_name_H-M   'P 1'
#
loop_
_entity.id
_entity.type
_entity.pdbx_description
1 polymer ?
#
loop_
_entity_poly.entity_id
_entity_poly.type
_entity_poly.pdbx_seq_one_letter_code
_entity_poly.pdbx_strand_id
1 'polypeptide(L)'
;MRRKEMTKTVEKKFLPDVPKKEMDELRNTVKAASLKIIADNIERMKKADPHRPEAMKYFDDIANLFGQRQQEIQAEKEKGKKVIGYMCLFAPTELITAADAIPVRVNSGWYDTSKLGDRVVPVEVCPVIRSTIGAKMIELSPFLEQSDALISVLTCDGMTKLSEILGDTKTVWGMNIPRVKDSTQSLRFWNDEIKHMKTQIEQFTGNKITRKNLKEAIEISHRATKAFRRLQELRKGNPVIMGRDAMLVNQAYSWDDKKRWTEKTEALCEELEKRVERKDWVVSPDTPRVMVTGTPMFWPDNWKLPTLVEEGNPQGIIVADEQCSGERILNDPIGVDEWSMDDMLNAMSERYLMASTCPCFTSKDGNEDRINWLLNKVKEWKVQGVVYYVVRGCMLYAMEYTRVKKALDKINVPVYYLDTEYTREDVGQMKTRVEAFLEMLNARIDL
;
A
#
# COMPACT_ATOMS: atom_id res chain seq x y z
N MET A 1 14.39 -31.27 -41.76
CA MET A 1 15.71 -30.68 -41.51
C MET A 1 15.63 -29.17 -41.71
N ARG A 2 16.18 -28.33 -40.86
CA ARG A 2 16.24 -26.85 -40.78
C ARG A 2 15.24 -26.21 -39.84
N ARG A 3 15.35 -26.49 -38.52
CA ARG A 3 14.87 -25.65 -37.43
C ARG A 3 15.79 -25.72 -36.18
N LYS A 4 17.12 -25.83 -36.41
CA LYS A 4 18.08 -26.03 -35.32
C LYS A 4 19.23 -24.99 -35.27
N GLU A 5 19.08 -23.80 -35.85
CA GLU A 5 20.15 -22.80 -35.84
C GLU A 5 19.63 -21.39 -35.74
N MET A 6 18.82 -21.08 -34.73
CA MET A 6 18.57 -19.66 -34.36
C MET A 6 18.27 -19.55 -32.86
N THR A 7 19.03 -20.21 -32.03
CA THR A 7 19.14 -19.85 -30.62
C THR A 7 20.54 -19.31 -30.34
N LYS A 8 20.85 -18.14 -30.90
CA LYS A 8 21.74 -17.22 -30.20
C LYS A 8 20.98 -16.89 -28.91
N THR A 9 21.51 -17.34 -27.79
CA THR A 9 21.07 -16.98 -26.46
C THR A 9 20.99 -15.46 -26.39
N VAL A 10 19.79 -14.91 -26.55
CA VAL A 10 19.53 -13.54 -26.15
C VAL A 10 19.82 -13.53 -24.67
N GLU A 11 20.73 -12.68 -24.23
CA GLU A 11 20.99 -12.46 -22.82
C GLU A 11 19.64 -12.11 -22.17
N LYS A 12 19.11 -13.01 -21.34
CA LYS A 12 17.77 -12.86 -20.73
C LYS A 12 17.77 -11.93 -19.51
N LYS A 13 18.83 -11.19 -19.30
CA LYS A 13 19.01 -10.38 -18.10
C LYS A 13 18.63 -8.93 -18.39
N PHE A 14 17.60 -8.43 -17.69
CA PHE A 14 17.17 -7.03 -17.77
C PHE A 14 18.01 -6.11 -16.88
N LEU A 15 18.38 -6.60 -15.69
CA LEU A 15 19.15 -5.79 -14.75
C LEU A 15 20.60 -5.68 -15.18
N PRO A 16 21.15 -4.46 -15.34
CA PRO A 16 22.55 -4.27 -15.66
C PRO A 16 23.44 -4.74 -14.50
N ASP A 17 24.63 -5.22 -14.85
CA ASP A 17 25.66 -5.50 -13.87
C ASP A 17 26.20 -4.17 -13.31
N VAL A 18 25.90 -3.88 -12.06
CA VAL A 18 26.46 -2.73 -11.35
C VAL A 18 27.74 -3.20 -10.62
N PRO A 19 28.90 -2.54 -10.84
CA PRO A 19 30.12 -2.89 -10.12
C PRO A 19 29.88 -2.84 -8.60
N LYS A 20 30.35 -3.85 -7.86
CA LYS A 20 30.07 -3.97 -6.42
C LYS A 20 30.41 -2.70 -5.63
N LYS A 21 31.54 -2.05 -5.94
CA LYS A 21 31.94 -0.79 -5.30
C LYS A 21 30.91 0.31 -5.53
N GLU A 22 30.47 0.53 -6.78
CA GLU A 22 29.43 1.52 -7.13
C GLU A 22 28.11 1.20 -6.43
N MET A 23 27.70 -0.07 -6.44
CA MET A 23 26.49 -0.54 -5.78
C MET A 23 26.53 -0.24 -4.27
N ASP A 24 27.63 -0.54 -3.59
CA ASP A 24 27.78 -0.33 -2.15
C ASP A 24 27.79 1.18 -1.81
N GLU A 25 28.46 2.01 -2.62
CA GLU A 25 28.48 3.46 -2.46
C GLU A 25 27.08 4.08 -2.63
N LEU A 26 26.37 3.71 -3.69
CA LEU A 26 24.99 4.16 -3.96
C LEU A 26 24.03 3.69 -2.85
N ARG A 27 24.09 2.41 -2.48
CA ARG A 27 23.26 1.86 -1.41
C ARG A 27 23.47 2.61 -0.10
N ASN A 28 24.71 2.84 0.31
CA ASN A 28 25.02 3.53 1.56
C ASN A 28 24.54 4.99 1.53
N THR A 29 24.71 5.68 0.40
CA THR A 29 24.27 7.06 0.22
C THR A 29 22.72 7.15 0.32
N VAL A 30 22.00 6.32 -0.43
CA VAL A 30 20.54 6.33 -0.45
C VAL A 30 19.98 5.85 0.90
N LYS A 31 20.60 4.85 1.53
CA LYS A 31 20.21 4.39 2.88
C LYS A 31 20.34 5.51 3.91
N ALA A 32 21.46 6.23 3.91
CA ALA A 32 21.67 7.35 4.85
C ALA A 32 20.63 8.47 4.62
N ALA A 33 20.35 8.82 3.37
CA ALA A 33 19.30 9.78 3.03
C ALA A 33 17.92 9.30 3.50
N SER A 34 17.58 8.03 3.30
CA SER A 34 16.32 7.42 3.72
C SER A 34 16.14 7.43 5.24
N LEU A 35 17.18 7.08 5.99
CA LEU A 35 17.15 7.13 7.46
C LEU A 35 16.90 8.55 7.97
N LYS A 36 17.52 9.55 7.33
CA LYS A 36 17.27 10.96 7.66
C LYS A 36 15.81 11.34 7.37
N ILE A 37 15.27 10.98 6.21
CA ILE A 37 13.88 11.28 5.84
C ILE A 37 12.89 10.62 6.81
N ILE A 38 13.15 9.37 7.21
CA ILE A 38 12.35 8.67 8.22
C ILE A 38 12.34 9.46 9.52
N ALA A 39 13.52 9.85 10.03
CA ALA A 39 13.66 10.60 11.27
C ALA A 39 12.98 11.98 11.19
N ASP A 40 13.20 12.71 10.10
CA ASP A 40 12.59 14.03 9.86
C ASP A 40 11.06 13.94 9.81
N ASN A 41 10.50 12.94 9.12
CA ASN A 41 9.04 12.75 9.04
C ASN A 41 8.45 12.43 10.42
N ILE A 42 9.07 11.51 11.19
CA ILE A 42 8.61 11.15 12.53
C ILE A 42 8.67 12.37 13.47
N GLU A 43 9.74 13.13 13.42
CA GLU A 43 9.87 14.34 14.23
C GLU A 43 8.83 15.41 13.89
N ARG A 44 8.52 15.58 12.61
CA ARG A 44 7.44 16.46 12.14
C ARG A 44 6.06 16.00 12.62
N MET A 45 5.79 14.69 12.59
CA MET A 45 4.54 14.13 13.09
C MET A 45 4.39 14.34 14.60
N LYS A 46 5.47 14.16 15.38
CA LYS A 46 5.50 14.45 16.83
C LYS A 46 5.24 15.92 17.14
N LYS A 47 5.79 16.83 16.35
CA LYS A 47 5.57 18.28 16.53
C LYS A 47 4.14 18.71 16.18
N ALA A 48 3.51 18.04 15.22
CA ALA A 48 2.16 18.36 14.80
C ALA A 48 1.09 17.98 15.84
N ASP A 49 1.35 16.97 16.69
CA ASP A 49 0.47 16.59 17.80
C ASP A 49 1.31 16.48 19.09
N PRO A 50 1.36 17.55 19.91
CA PRO A 50 2.08 17.52 21.20
C PRO A 50 1.55 16.50 22.20
N HIS A 51 0.29 16.06 22.05
CA HIS A 51 -0.37 15.03 22.88
C HIS A 51 -0.48 13.70 22.15
N ARG A 52 0.39 13.47 21.16
CA ARG A 52 0.41 12.25 20.35
C ARG A 52 0.36 10.98 21.21
N PRO A 53 -0.51 10.00 20.90
CA PRO A 53 -0.66 8.79 21.71
C PRO A 53 0.68 8.08 21.96
N GLU A 54 0.85 7.55 23.17
CA GLU A 54 2.08 6.81 23.54
C GLU A 54 2.26 5.56 22.68
N ALA A 55 1.15 4.88 22.31
CA ALA A 55 1.15 3.73 21.42
C ALA A 55 1.77 4.03 20.05
N MET A 56 1.81 5.30 19.61
CA MET A 56 2.45 5.67 18.35
C MET A 56 3.96 5.48 18.35
N LYS A 57 4.63 5.43 19.52
CA LYS A 57 6.06 5.12 19.59
C LYS A 57 6.42 3.80 18.94
N TYR A 58 5.55 2.81 19.10
CA TYR A 58 5.73 1.52 18.43
C TYR A 58 5.74 1.66 16.91
N PHE A 59 4.81 2.43 16.35
CA PHE A 59 4.73 2.64 14.91
C PHE A 59 5.88 3.49 14.37
N ASP A 60 6.43 4.41 15.17
CA ASP A 60 7.66 5.14 14.86
C ASP A 60 8.86 4.20 14.72
N ASP A 61 9.00 3.24 15.63
CA ASP A 61 10.07 2.24 15.59
C ASP A 61 9.92 1.32 14.36
N ILE A 62 8.71 0.85 14.08
CA ILE A 62 8.41 0.01 12.91
C ILE A 62 8.54 0.77 11.59
N ALA A 63 8.35 2.08 11.58
CA ALA A 63 8.57 2.94 10.41
C ALA A 63 10.03 2.97 9.94
N ASN A 64 10.99 2.62 10.80
CA ASN A 64 12.36 2.42 10.38
C ASN A 64 12.50 1.07 9.66
N LEU A 65 12.38 1.09 8.33
CA LEU A 65 12.44 -0.10 7.49
C LEU A 65 13.79 -0.85 7.56
N PHE A 66 14.84 -0.19 8.05
CA PHE A 66 16.18 -0.76 8.28
C PHE A 66 16.41 -1.13 9.76
N GLY A 67 15.35 -1.11 10.57
CA GLY A 67 15.42 -1.28 12.02
C GLY A 67 15.03 -2.68 12.51
N GLN A 68 14.31 -2.67 13.64
CA GLN A 68 13.97 -3.88 14.39
C GLN A 68 13.30 -4.97 13.53
N ARG A 69 12.29 -4.59 12.70
CA ARG A 69 11.55 -5.58 11.90
C ARG A 69 12.43 -6.33 10.91
N GLN A 70 13.38 -5.65 10.27
CA GLN A 70 14.35 -6.29 9.40
C GLN A 70 15.19 -7.34 10.15
N GLN A 71 15.65 -7.00 11.36
CA GLN A 71 16.45 -7.90 12.19
C GLN A 71 15.65 -9.13 12.63
N GLU A 72 14.40 -8.94 13.05
CA GLU A 72 13.49 -10.03 13.41
C GLU A 72 13.28 -11.01 12.24
N ILE A 73 13.01 -10.50 11.04
CA ILE A 73 12.83 -11.33 9.84
C ILE A 73 14.13 -12.10 9.56
N GLN A 74 15.29 -11.46 9.69
CA GLN A 74 16.57 -12.12 9.49
C GLN A 74 16.78 -13.26 10.50
N ALA A 75 16.47 -13.03 11.77
CA ALA A 75 16.58 -14.05 12.82
C ALA A 75 15.62 -15.25 12.58
N GLU A 76 14.40 -14.99 12.08
CA GLU A 76 13.47 -16.06 11.73
C GLU A 76 13.94 -16.87 10.48
N LYS A 77 14.57 -16.20 9.51
CA LYS A 77 15.19 -16.87 8.36
C LYS A 77 16.33 -17.79 8.78
N GLU A 78 17.15 -17.38 9.73
CA GLU A 78 18.26 -18.19 10.27
C GLU A 78 17.74 -19.47 10.97
N LYS A 79 16.51 -19.44 11.48
CA LYS A 79 15.78 -20.61 11.98
C LYS A 79 15.14 -21.46 10.88
N GLY A 80 15.30 -21.09 9.61
CA GLY A 80 14.77 -21.81 8.45
C GLY A 80 13.41 -21.32 7.94
N LYS A 81 12.82 -20.30 8.55
CA LYS A 81 11.53 -19.75 8.10
C LYS A 81 11.68 -19.03 6.75
N LYS A 82 10.73 -19.25 5.86
CA LYS A 82 10.71 -18.61 4.53
C LYS A 82 10.05 -17.23 4.61
N VAL A 83 10.56 -16.31 3.79
CA VAL A 83 9.98 -14.97 3.60
C VAL A 83 9.43 -14.88 2.18
N ILE A 84 8.15 -14.58 2.05
CA ILE A 84 7.49 -14.42 0.75
C ILE A 84 7.07 -12.95 0.61
N GLY A 85 7.76 -12.26 -0.29
CA GLY A 85 7.44 -10.88 -0.65
C GLY A 85 6.18 -10.80 -1.52
N TYR A 86 5.44 -9.70 -1.43
CA TYR A 86 4.30 -9.45 -2.31
C TYR A 86 4.23 -7.99 -2.74
N MET A 87 3.67 -7.74 -3.94
CA MET A 87 3.67 -6.41 -4.54
C MET A 87 2.27 -5.77 -4.67
N CYS A 88 1.21 -6.51 -4.41
CA CYS A 88 -0.16 -6.00 -4.51
C CYS A 88 -1.03 -6.50 -3.37
N LEU A 89 -2.07 -5.74 -3.01
CA LEU A 89 -3.04 -6.14 -1.97
C LEU A 89 -3.88 -7.38 -2.33
N PHE A 90 -3.86 -7.83 -3.58
CA PHE A 90 -4.53 -9.06 -4.02
C PHE A 90 -3.72 -10.34 -3.75
N ALA A 91 -2.48 -10.22 -3.30
CA ALA A 91 -1.71 -11.39 -2.87
C ALA A 91 -2.34 -12.02 -1.63
N PRO A 92 -2.62 -13.33 -1.65
CA PRO A 92 -3.32 -14.01 -0.56
C PRO A 92 -2.38 -14.28 0.63
N THR A 93 -2.16 -13.23 1.46
CA THR A 93 -1.20 -13.27 2.57
C THR A 93 -1.55 -14.30 3.64
N GLU A 94 -2.81 -14.68 3.74
CA GLU A 94 -3.29 -15.74 4.63
C GLU A 94 -2.70 -17.10 4.26
N LEU A 95 -2.52 -17.40 2.97
CA LEU A 95 -1.85 -18.62 2.52
C LEU A 95 -0.37 -18.65 2.93
N ILE A 96 0.30 -17.48 2.85
CA ILE A 96 1.69 -17.35 3.28
C ILE A 96 1.80 -17.63 4.78
N THR A 97 0.94 -16.99 5.57
CA THR A 97 0.88 -17.18 7.03
C THR A 97 0.52 -18.62 7.41
N ALA A 98 -0.45 -19.23 6.71
CA ALA A 98 -0.88 -20.61 6.96
C ALA A 98 0.22 -21.65 6.65
N ALA A 99 1.17 -21.31 5.78
CA ALA A 99 2.35 -22.12 5.48
C ALA A 99 3.53 -21.87 6.44
N ASP A 100 3.32 -21.16 7.54
CA ASP A 100 4.35 -20.72 8.49
C ASP A 100 5.47 -19.90 7.82
N ALA A 101 5.15 -19.13 6.81
CA ALA A 101 6.06 -18.19 6.15
C ALA A 101 5.71 -16.73 6.51
N ILE A 102 6.64 -15.81 6.30
CA ILE A 102 6.50 -14.41 6.64
C ILE A 102 6.07 -13.62 5.39
N PRO A 103 4.86 -13.04 5.35
CA PRO A 103 4.46 -12.13 4.29
C PRO A 103 5.03 -10.73 4.52
N VAL A 104 5.66 -10.13 3.50
CA VAL A 104 6.12 -8.74 3.53
C VAL A 104 5.84 -8.04 2.21
N ARG A 105 5.38 -6.79 2.25
CA ARG A 105 5.21 -5.99 1.05
C ARG A 105 6.53 -5.40 0.61
N VAL A 106 6.85 -5.48 -0.69
CA VAL A 106 8.18 -5.13 -1.22
C VAL A 106 8.19 -3.97 -2.22
N ASN A 107 7.06 -3.29 -2.44
CA ASN A 107 7.03 -2.10 -3.29
C ASN A 107 7.91 -0.99 -2.69
N SER A 108 8.63 -0.29 -3.56
CA SER A 108 9.50 0.81 -3.19
C SER A 108 8.84 2.18 -3.38
N GLY A 109 9.14 3.12 -2.50
CA GLY A 109 8.73 4.51 -2.56
C GLY A 109 9.89 5.50 -2.50
N TRP A 110 11.13 5.04 -2.60
CA TRP A 110 12.31 5.91 -2.55
C TRP A 110 12.53 6.69 -3.85
N TYR A 111 12.65 8.00 -3.76
CA TYR A 111 12.82 8.87 -4.92
C TYR A 111 14.15 8.64 -5.63
N ASP A 112 15.23 8.50 -4.87
CA ASP A 112 16.56 8.34 -5.44
C ASP A 112 16.70 7.02 -6.22
N THR A 113 16.00 5.96 -5.80
CA THR A 113 16.00 4.70 -6.55
C THR A 113 15.16 4.76 -7.83
N SER A 114 14.18 5.67 -7.93
CA SER A 114 13.43 5.88 -9.18
C SER A 114 14.37 6.30 -10.32
N LYS A 115 15.29 7.23 -10.04
CA LYS A 115 16.31 7.65 -11.03
C LYS A 115 17.28 6.51 -11.43
N LEU A 116 17.54 5.58 -10.52
CA LEU A 116 18.34 4.39 -10.85
C LEU A 116 17.58 3.44 -11.77
N GLY A 117 16.27 3.30 -11.58
CA GLY A 117 15.39 2.50 -12.42
C GLY A 117 15.32 3.00 -13.87
N ASP A 118 15.59 4.29 -14.13
CA ASP A 118 15.67 4.88 -15.48
C ASP A 118 16.80 4.29 -16.32
N ARG A 119 17.76 3.59 -15.71
CA ARG A 119 18.79 2.83 -16.41
C ARG A 119 18.26 1.53 -17.06
N VAL A 120 17.05 1.08 -16.65
CA VAL A 120 16.45 -0.20 -17.08
C VAL A 120 15.20 0.01 -17.91
N VAL A 121 14.37 0.98 -17.52
CA VAL A 121 13.09 1.28 -18.18
C VAL A 121 12.96 2.78 -18.45
N PRO A 122 12.18 3.19 -19.49
CA PRO A 122 11.95 4.60 -19.80
C PRO A 122 11.35 5.40 -18.63
N VAL A 123 11.67 6.71 -18.59
CA VAL A 123 11.23 7.64 -17.53
C VAL A 123 9.70 7.82 -17.47
N GLU A 124 8.98 7.48 -18.54
CA GLU A 124 7.52 7.52 -18.63
C GLU A 124 6.86 6.36 -17.86
N VAL A 125 7.62 5.34 -17.49
CA VAL A 125 7.12 4.22 -16.69
C VAL A 125 6.83 4.71 -15.27
N CYS A 126 5.74 4.19 -14.70
CA CYS A 126 5.29 4.51 -13.33
C CYS A 126 6.47 4.50 -12.33
N PRO A 127 6.66 5.56 -11.52
CA PRO A 127 7.80 5.69 -10.61
C PRO A 127 7.84 4.62 -9.51
N VAL A 128 6.72 4.00 -9.14
CA VAL A 128 6.70 2.83 -8.24
C VAL A 128 7.48 1.67 -8.86
N ILE A 129 7.31 1.45 -10.16
CA ILE A 129 8.01 0.40 -10.90
C ILE A 129 9.50 0.74 -10.97
N ARG A 130 9.84 1.95 -11.43
CA ARG A 130 11.23 2.42 -11.56
C ARG A 130 11.95 2.38 -10.20
N SER A 131 11.30 2.87 -9.14
CA SER A 131 11.86 2.85 -7.79
C SER A 131 12.10 1.42 -7.27
N THR A 132 11.20 0.48 -7.55
CA THR A 132 11.40 -0.93 -7.15
C THR A 132 12.57 -1.56 -7.90
N ILE A 133 12.71 -1.30 -9.21
CA ILE A 133 13.84 -1.76 -10.02
C ILE A 133 15.15 -1.18 -9.48
N GLY A 134 15.22 0.14 -9.29
CA GLY A 134 16.43 0.82 -8.80
C GLY A 134 16.82 0.39 -7.39
N ALA A 135 15.84 0.15 -6.50
CA ALA A 135 16.09 -0.39 -5.17
C ALA A 135 16.68 -1.81 -5.24
N LYS A 136 16.23 -2.63 -6.20
CA LYS A 136 16.81 -3.96 -6.45
C LYS A 136 18.22 -3.87 -7.00
N MET A 137 18.50 -2.95 -7.93
CA MET A 137 19.84 -2.77 -8.53
C MET A 137 20.93 -2.49 -7.50
N ILE A 138 20.60 -1.80 -6.42
CA ILE A 138 21.56 -1.48 -5.35
C ILE A 138 21.30 -2.27 -4.05
N GLU A 139 20.42 -3.25 -4.08
CA GLU A 139 20.06 -4.09 -2.93
C GLU A 139 19.69 -3.27 -1.69
N LEU A 140 18.91 -2.19 -1.90
CA LEU A 140 18.55 -1.25 -0.84
C LEU A 140 17.40 -1.75 0.02
N SER A 141 16.34 -2.30 -0.62
CA SER A 141 15.10 -2.65 0.08
C SER A 141 15.29 -3.88 0.96
N PRO A 142 15.29 -3.76 2.30
CA PRO A 142 15.57 -4.90 3.16
C PRO A 142 14.59 -6.04 2.99
N PHE A 143 13.29 -5.71 2.87
CA PHE A 143 12.24 -6.74 2.71
C PHE A 143 12.28 -7.43 1.35
N LEU A 144 12.64 -6.71 0.27
CA LEU A 144 12.83 -7.31 -1.04
C LEU A 144 14.05 -8.25 -1.03
N GLU A 145 15.16 -7.81 -0.41
CA GLU A 145 16.38 -8.63 -0.35
C GLU A 145 16.21 -9.87 0.53
N GLN A 146 15.49 -9.75 1.65
CA GLN A 146 15.20 -10.87 2.54
C GLN A 146 14.17 -11.84 1.99
N SER A 147 13.37 -11.45 0.98
CA SER A 147 12.38 -12.32 0.36
C SER A 147 13.04 -13.47 -0.39
N ASP A 148 12.60 -14.70 -0.11
CA ASP A 148 13.05 -15.92 -0.78
C ASP A 148 12.32 -16.15 -2.10
N ALA A 149 11.05 -15.71 -2.18
CA ALA A 149 10.22 -15.69 -3.36
C ALA A 149 9.29 -14.47 -3.34
N LEU A 150 8.73 -14.10 -4.50
CA LEU A 150 7.82 -12.97 -4.66
C LEU A 150 6.50 -13.41 -5.29
N ILE A 151 5.38 -12.92 -4.75
CA ILE A 151 4.07 -13.00 -5.39
C ILE A 151 3.78 -11.66 -6.06
N SER A 152 3.58 -11.67 -7.37
CA SER A 152 3.22 -10.50 -8.15
C SER A 152 1.86 -10.70 -8.81
N VAL A 153 0.87 -9.93 -8.42
CA VAL A 153 -0.43 -9.92 -9.09
C VAL A 153 -0.38 -8.96 -10.27
N LEU A 154 -0.66 -9.47 -11.47
CA LEU A 154 -0.44 -8.78 -12.75
C LEU A 154 -1.57 -7.77 -13.04
N THR A 155 -1.64 -6.72 -12.24
CA THR A 155 -2.73 -5.72 -12.24
C THR A 155 -2.57 -4.63 -13.31
N CYS A 156 -1.39 -4.44 -13.87
CA CYS A 156 -1.13 -3.51 -14.98
C CYS A 156 0.13 -3.94 -15.74
N ASP A 157 0.39 -3.34 -16.89
CA ASP A 157 1.55 -3.66 -17.73
C ASP A 157 2.86 -3.43 -16.99
N GLY A 158 2.95 -2.34 -16.20
CA GLY A 158 4.11 -2.08 -15.37
C GLY A 158 4.38 -3.19 -14.35
N MET A 159 3.36 -3.70 -13.67
CA MET A 159 3.51 -4.82 -12.73
C MET A 159 3.90 -6.11 -13.45
N THR A 160 3.35 -6.36 -14.65
CA THR A 160 3.71 -7.52 -15.46
C THR A 160 5.19 -7.50 -15.84
N LYS A 161 5.68 -6.36 -16.32
CA LYS A 161 7.09 -6.22 -16.70
C LYS A 161 8.03 -6.15 -15.50
N LEU A 162 7.62 -5.54 -14.40
CA LEU A 162 8.38 -5.59 -13.14
C LEU A 162 8.62 -7.04 -12.67
N SER A 163 7.60 -7.89 -12.79
CA SER A 163 7.70 -9.31 -12.42
C SER A 163 8.75 -10.05 -13.23
N GLU A 164 8.81 -9.79 -14.54
CA GLU A 164 9.80 -10.36 -15.44
C GLU A 164 11.22 -9.87 -15.08
N ILE A 165 11.38 -8.56 -14.86
CA ILE A 165 12.67 -7.94 -14.50
C ILE A 165 13.20 -8.47 -13.16
N LEU A 166 12.34 -8.57 -12.14
CA LEU A 166 12.73 -9.14 -10.83
C LEU A 166 13.05 -10.63 -10.92
N GLY A 167 12.49 -11.32 -11.92
CA GLY A 167 12.78 -12.71 -12.25
C GLY A 167 14.25 -13.00 -12.56
N ASP A 168 15.04 -11.98 -12.95
CA ASP A 168 16.48 -12.10 -13.13
C ASP A 168 17.23 -12.53 -11.86
N THR A 169 16.70 -12.18 -10.68
CA THR A 169 17.39 -12.31 -9.39
C THR A 169 16.59 -13.00 -8.31
N LYS A 170 15.28 -13.18 -8.49
CA LYS A 170 14.36 -13.76 -7.50
C LYS A 170 13.41 -14.76 -8.16
N THR A 171 12.93 -15.73 -7.38
CA THR A 171 11.77 -16.53 -7.79
C THR A 171 10.53 -15.65 -7.74
N VAL A 172 9.87 -15.43 -8.88
CA VAL A 172 8.66 -14.62 -8.96
C VAL A 172 7.49 -15.46 -9.46
N TRP A 173 6.41 -15.49 -8.70
CA TRP A 173 5.16 -16.12 -9.06
C TRP A 173 4.16 -15.06 -9.51
N GLY A 174 3.87 -15.04 -10.81
CA GLY A 174 2.85 -14.18 -11.39
C GLY A 174 1.45 -14.77 -11.14
N MET A 175 0.54 -13.97 -10.57
CA MET A 175 -0.88 -14.31 -10.48
C MET A 175 -1.65 -13.50 -11.51
N ASN A 176 -2.36 -14.18 -12.39
CA ASN A 176 -3.24 -13.50 -13.35
C ASN A 176 -4.54 -13.08 -12.66
N ILE A 177 -4.94 -11.83 -12.85
CA ILE A 177 -6.19 -11.32 -12.31
C ILE A 177 -7.17 -11.00 -13.44
N PRO A 178 -8.42 -11.49 -13.41
CA PRO A 178 -9.40 -11.16 -14.43
C PRO A 178 -9.74 -9.67 -14.38
N ARG A 179 -9.82 -9.03 -15.55
CA ARG A 179 -10.13 -7.58 -15.61
C ARG A 179 -11.62 -7.30 -15.43
N VAL A 180 -12.48 -8.23 -15.82
CA VAL A 180 -13.92 -8.17 -15.58
C VAL A 180 -14.20 -9.01 -14.34
N LYS A 181 -14.58 -8.40 -13.22
CA LYS A 181 -14.72 -9.11 -11.93
C LYS A 181 -16.11 -9.71 -11.69
N ASP A 182 -17.14 -9.20 -12.33
CA ASP A 182 -18.56 -9.46 -12.11
C ASP A 182 -19.11 -10.63 -12.92
N SER A 183 -18.28 -11.61 -13.24
CA SER A 183 -18.70 -12.84 -13.93
C SER A 183 -18.33 -14.10 -13.15
N THR A 184 -19.17 -15.13 -13.25
CA THR A 184 -18.90 -16.45 -12.65
C THR A 184 -17.60 -17.05 -13.18
N GLN A 185 -17.26 -16.82 -14.44
CA GLN A 185 -16.01 -17.31 -15.03
C GLN A 185 -14.80 -16.62 -14.40
N SER A 186 -14.87 -15.32 -14.18
CA SER A 186 -13.80 -14.57 -13.51
C SER A 186 -13.56 -15.03 -12.09
N LEU A 187 -14.62 -15.28 -11.34
CA LEU A 187 -14.51 -15.80 -9.98
C LEU A 187 -13.91 -17.21 -9.95
N ARG A 188 -14.33 -18.10 -10.85
CA ARG A 188 -13.76 -19.44 -11.00
C ARG A 188 -12.28 -19.37 -11.36
N PHE A 189 -11.92 -18.59 -12.37
CA PHE A 189 -10.53 -18.39 -12.78
C PHE A 189 -9.66 -17.89 -11.60
N TRP A 190 -10.14 -16.89 -10.87
CA TRP A 190 -9.41 -16.35 -9.73
C TRP A 190 -9.30 -17.36 -8.57
N ASN A 191 -10.35 -18.16 -8.35
CA ASN A 191 -10.28 -19.24 -7.37
C ASN A 191 -9.22 -20.29 -7.73
N ASP A 192 -9.09 -20.63 -9.00
CA ASP A 192 -8.07 -21.55 -9.48
C ASP A 192 -6.66 -20.95 -9.30
N GLU A 193 -6.47 -19.65 -9.55
CA GLU A 193 -5.22 -18.93 -9.26
C GLU A 193 -4.87 -18.99 -7.76
N ILE A 194 -5.83 -18.79 -6.87
CA ILE A 194 -5.64 -18.91 -5.40
C ILE A 194 -5.25 -20.35 -5.01
N LYS A 195 -5.92 -21.37 -5.55
CA LYS A 195 -5.60 -22.78 -5.32
C LYS A 195 -4.21 -23.15 -5.87
N HIS A 196 -3.87 -22.63 -7.03
CA HIS A 196 -2.55 -22.81 -7.61
C HIS A 196 -1.47 -22.17 -6.73
N MET A 197 -1.67 -20.93 -6.28
CA MET A 197 -0.76 -20.25 -5.37
C MET A 197 -0.58 -21.00 -4.06
N LYS A 198 -1.66 -21.55 -3.47
CA LYS A 198 -1.57 -22.42 -2.30
C LYS A 198 -0.59 -23.57 -2.54
N THR A 199 -0.72 -24.25 -3.69
CA THR A 199 0.15 -25.38 -4.05
C THR A 199 1.61 -24.96 -4.22
N GLN A 200 1.86 -23.82 -4.86
CA GLN A 200 3.22 -23.27 -5.03
C GLN A 200 3.86 -22.93 -3.69
N ILE A 201 3.11 -22.28 -2.79
CA ILE A 201 3.59 -21.94 -1.44
C ILE A 201 3.93 -23.22 -0.64
N GLU A 202 3.06 -24.24 -0.67
CA GLU A 202 3.31 -25.53 0.00
C GLU A 202 4.59 -26.21 -0.51
N GLN A 203 4.77 -26.26 -1.82
CA GLN A 203 5.96 -26.85 -2.43
C GLN A 203 7.25 -26.10 -2.07
N PHE A 204 7.18 -24.77 -2.04
CA PHE A 204 8.31 -23.91 -1.76
C PHE A 204 8.73 -23.92 -0.30
N THR A 205 7.76 -23.90 0.61
CA THR A 205 8.02 -23.88 2.06
C THR A 205 8.26 -25.28 2.63
N GLY A 206 7.78 -26.32 1.95
CA GLY A 206 7.72 -27.68 2.47
C GLY A 206 6.60 -27.89 3.49
N ASN A 207 5.83 -26.88 3.81
CA ASN A 207 4.76 -26.91 4.82
C ASN A 207 3.38 -27.04 4.16
N LYS A 208 2.57 -28.00 4.63
CA LYS A 208 1.20 -28.15 4.15
C LYS A 208 0.26 -27.11 4.77
N ILE A 209 -0.54 -26.45 3.94
CA ILE A 209 -1.60 -25.56 4.37
C ILE A 209 -2.82 -26.40 4.74
N THR A 210 -2.92 -26.75 6.02
CA THR A 210 -4.05 -27.53 6.54
C THR A 210 -5.27 -26.63 6.79
N ARG A 211 -6.46 -27.27 6.92
CA ARG A 211 -7.68 -26.55 7.34
C ARG A 211 -7.46 -25.75 8.61
N LYS A 212 -6.75 -26.31 9.60
CA LYS A 212 -6.45 -25.64 10.86
C LYS A 212 -5.61 -24.38 10.65
N ASN A 213 -4.49 -24.51 9.94
CA ASN A 213 -3.56 -23.40 9.76
C ASN A 213 -4.18 -22.27 8.93
N LEU A 214 -4.98 -22.60 7.91
CA LEU A 214 -5.66 -21.58 7.11
C LEU A 214 -6.75 -20.85 7.92
N LYS A 215 -7.51 -21.60 8.73
CA LYS A 215 -8.47 -21.01 9.67
C LYS A 215 -7.78 -20.01 10.61
N GLU A 216 -6.68 -20.43 11.26
CA GLU A 216 -5.91 -19.57 12.17
C GLU A 216 -5.40 -18.30 11.45
N ALA A 217 -4.92 -18.41 10.22
CA ALA A 217 -4.46 -17.28 9.42
C ALA A 217 -5.60 -16.31 9.07
N ILE A 218 -6.78 -16.81 8.72
CA ILE A 218 -7.98 -16.00 8.47
C ILE A 218 -8.46 -15.33 9.76
N GLU A 219 -8.47 -16.01 10.89
CA GLU A 219 -8.84 -15.44 12.19
C GLU A 219 -7.90 -14.30 12.61
N ILE A 220 -6.59 -14.41 12.33
CA ILE A 220 -5.63 -13.30 12.51
C ILE A 220 -6.02 -12.10 11.63
N SER A 221 -6.33 -12.33 10.36
CA SER A 221 -6.78 -11.29 9.42
C SER A 221 -8.09 -10.64 9.88
N HIS A 222 -9.05 -11.41 10.41
CA HIS A 222 -10.30 -10.89 10.97
C HIS A 222 -10.07 -9.98 12.17
N ARG A 223 -9.22 -10.38 13.12
CA ARG A 223 -8.89 -9.54 14.28
C ARG A 223 -8.21 -8.25 13.84
N ALA A 224 -7.29 -8.32 12.87
CA ALA A 224 -6.65 -7.14 12.29
C ALA A 224 -7.66 -6.20 11.62
N THR A 225 -8.59 -6.75 10.82
CA THR A 225 -9.67 -5.97 10.19
C THR A 225 -10.57 -5.30 11.24
N LYS A 226 -10.86 -5.98 12.36
CA LYS A 226 -11.64 -5.40 13.47
C LYS A 226 -10.90 -4.23 14.12
N ALA A 227 -9.62 -4.38 14.43
CA ALA A 227 -8.80 -3.31 15.00
C ALA A 227 -8.69 -2.11 14.03
N PHE A 228 -8.46 -2.39 12.75
CA PHE A 228 -8.47 -1.38 11.70
C PHE A 228 -9.79 -0.61 11.64
N ARG A 229 -10.93 -1.31 11.60
CA ARG A 229 -12.25 -0.67 11.56
C ARG A 229 -12.52 0.19 12.79
N ARG A 230 -12.10 -0.26 13.99
CA ARG A 230 -12.17 0.54 15.22
C ARG A 230 -11.39 1.84 15.09
N LEU A 231 -10.17 1.80 14.56
CA LEU A 231 -9.37 3.00 14.26
C LEU A 231 -10.09 3.93 13.27
N GLN A 232 -10.68 3.37 12.21
CA GLN A 232 -11.40 4.19 11.22
C GLN A 232 -12.66 4.86 11.82
N GLU A 233 -13.42 4.17 12.67
CA GLU A 233 -14.58 4.76 13.33
C GLU A 233 -14.20 5.98 14.20
N LEU A 234 -13.07 5.92 14.92
CA LEU A 234 -12.55 7.02 15.72
C LEU A 234 -12.15 8.26 14.89
N ARG A 235 -11.90 8.09 13.58
CA ARG A 235 -11.56 9.16 12.65
C ARG A 235 -12.76 9.84 12.00
N LYS A 236 -13.96 9.23 12.06
CA LYS A 236 -15.20 9.79 11.48
C LYS A 236 -15.67 11.06 12.20
N GLY A 237 -15.47 11.12 13.50
CA GLY A 237 -15.81 12.27 14.35
C GLY A 237 -14.82 13.43 14.21
N ASN A 238 -14.71 14.23 15.25
CA ASN A 238 -13.64 15.23 15.34
C ASN A 238 -12.29 14.49 15.44
N PRO A 239 -11.27 14.89 14.69
CA PRO A 239 -10.03 14.14 14.59
C PRO A 239 -9.28 14.04 15.91
N VAL A 240 -9.02 12.82 16.37
CA VAL A 240 -8.22 12.48 17.57
C VAL A 240 -6.84 11.94 17.23
N ILE A 241 -6.54 11.79 15.97
CA ILE A 241 -5.24 11.38 15.42
C ILE A 241 -5.01 12.11 14.10
N MET A 242 -3.78 12.51 13.84
CA MET A 242 -3.41 13.09 12.55
C MET A 242 -3.56 12.05 11.43
N GLY A 243 -4.00 12.48 10.26
CA GLY A 243 -4.17 11.57 9.12
C GLY A 243 -2.88 10.86 8.73
N ARG A 244 -1.74 11.55 8.80
CA ARG A 244 -0.41 10.97 8.56
C ARG A 244 -0.09 9.80 9.47
N ASP A 245 -0.42 9.95 10.76
CA ASP A 245 -0.21 8.90 11.75
C ASP A 245 -1.09 7.68 11.45
N ALA A 246 -2.36 7.90 11.16
CA ALA A 246 -3.27 6.82 10.78
C ALA A 246 -2.84 6.13 9.47
N MET A 247 -2.34 6.87 8.48
CA MET A 247 -1.80 6.31 7.24
C MET A 247 -0.53 5.47 7.52
N LEU A 248 0.34 5.90 8.43
CA LEU A 248 1.51 5.12 8.85
C LEU A 248 1.11 3.82 9.53
N VAL A 249 0.15 3.88 10.47
CA VAL A 249 -0.41 2.68 11.12
C VAL A 249 -0.96 1.69 10.09
N ASN A 250 -1.74 2.17 9.13
CA ASN A 250 -2.32 1.33 8.07
C ASN A 250 -1.22 0.67 7.22
N GLN A 251 -0.20 1.42 6.82
CA GLN A 251 0.90 0.88 6.00
C GLN A 251 1.76 -0.13 6.76
N ALA A 252 2.00 0.10 8.05
CA ALA A 252 2.80 -0.78 8.89
C ALA A 252 2.27 -2.23 8.88
N TYR A 253 0.96 -2.44 8.73
CA TYR A 253 0.39 -3.77 8.53
C TYR A 253 1.04 -4.57 7.41
N SER A 254 1.57 -3.90 6.39
CA SER A 254 2.14 -4.55 5.20
C SER A 254 3.52 -5.17 5.43
N TRP A 255 4.25 -4.78 6.47
CA TRP A 255 5.59 -5.30 6.76
C TRP A 255 5.77 -5.82 8.18
N ASP A 256 4.88 -5.46 9.10
CA ASP A 256 4.96 -5.93 10.48
C ASP A 256 4.42 -7.36 10.68
N ASP A 257 4.64 -7.93 11.87
CA ASP A 257 3.92 -9.11 12.34
C ASP A 257 2.44 -8.78 12.53
N LYS A 258 1.55 -9.58 11.93
CA LYS A 258 0.12 -9.29 11.88
C LYS A 258 -0.55 -9.31 13.26
N LYS A 259 -0.14 -10.22 14.15
CA LYS A 259 -0.69 -10.31 15.51
C LYS A 259 -0.25 -9.11 16.34
N ARG A 260 1.03 -8.79 16.31
CA ARG A 260 1.61 -7.66 17.02
C ARG A 260 1.05 -6.32 16.52
N TRP A 261 0.97 -6.12 15.20
CA TRP A 261 0.33 -4.95 14.63
C TRP A 261 -1.10 -4.77 15.15
N THR A 262 -1.86 -5.88 15.23
CA THR A 262 -3.23 -5.87 15.72
C THR A 262 -3.30 -5.43 17.19
N GLU A 263 -2.48 -6.03 18.05
CA GLU A 263 -2.41 -5.69 19.48
C GLU A 263 -2.01 -4.21 19.70
N LYS A 264 -1.04 -3.72 18.93
CA LYS A 264 -0.60 -2.31 19.00
C LYS A 264 -1.64 -1.34 18.48
N THR A 265 -2.38 -1.72 17.44
CA THR A 265 -3.51 -0.92 16.93
C THR A 265 -4.68 -0.91 17.91
N GLU A 266 -4.98 -2.03 18.57
CA GLU A 266 -6.00 -2.08 19.64
C GLU A 266 -5.62 -1.17 20.80
N ALA A 267 -4.36 -1.20 21.26
CA ALA A 267 -3.85 -0.31 22.31
C ALA A 267 -3.93 1.18 21.90
N LEU A 268 -3.59 1.48 20.65
CA LEU A 268 -3.75 2.84 20.11
C LEU A 268 -5.22 3.27 20.15
N CYS A 269 -6.15 2.42 19.75
CA CYS A 269 -7.58 2.74 19.79
C CYS A 269 -8.07 3.05 21.22
N GLU A 270 -7.57 2.34 22.24
CA GLU A 270 -7.91 2.61 23.64
C GLU A 270 -7.44 4.00 24.10
N GLU A 271 -6.27 4.45 23.64
CA GLU A 271 -5.80 5.81 23.93
C GLU A 271 -6.64 6.87 23.19
N LEU A 272 -6.98 6.59 21.92
CA LEU A 272 -7.79 7.50 21.11
C LEU A 272 -9.24 7.64 21.65
N GLU A 273 -9.83 6.57 22.16
CA GLU A 273 -11.14 6.61 22.82
C GLU A 273 -11.13 7.55 24.04
N LYS A 274 -10.06 7.50 24.84
CA LYS A 274 -9.89 8.44 25.97
C LYS A 274 -9.72 9.89 25.48
N ARG A 275 -9.11 10.11 24.32
CA ARG A 275 -9.03 11.46 23.69
C ARG A 275 -10.41 11.94 23.27
N VAL A 276 -11.25 11.06 22.69
CA VAL A 276 -12.64 11.39 22.36
C VAL A 276 -13.41 11.83 23.61
N GLU A 277 -13.32 11.07 24.72
CA GLU A 277 -13.97 11.39 25.99
C GLU A 277 -13.54 12.76 26.55
N ARG A 278 -12.25 13.10 26.43
CA ARG A 278 -11.69 14.38 26.89
C ARG A 278 -11.88 15.52 25.89
N LYS A 279 -12.39 15.25 24.69
CA LYS A 279 -12.49 16.20 23.57
C LYS A 279 -11.10 16.77 23.19
N ASP A 280 -10.08 15.95 23.28
CA ASP A 280 -8.69 16.29 22.94
C ASP A 280 -8.47 16.07 21.43
N TRP A 281 -8.87 17.07 20.64
CA TRP A 281 -8.81 17.05 19.18
C TRP A 281 -7.43 17.49 18.69
N VAL A 282 -6.89 16.84 17.64
CA VAL A 282 -5.58 17.17 17.06
C VAL A 282 -5.60 18.48 16.23
N VAL A 283 -6.78 18.86 15.79
CA VAL A 283 -7.03 20.12 15.05
C VAL A 283 -8.39 20.69 15.45
N SER A 284 -8.65 21.97 15.10
CA SER A 284 -9.98 22.57 15.27
C SER A 284 -11.06 21.74 14.56
N PRO A 285 -12.26 21.58 15.11
CA PRO A 285 -13.40 20.97 14.44
C PRO A 285 -13.73 21.59 13.07
N ASP A 286 -13.38 22.85 12.86
CA ASP A 286 -13.61 23.59 11.62
C ASP A 286 -12.52 23.40 10.58
N THR A 287 -11.45 22.66 10.91
CA THR A 287 -10.37 22.36 9.97
C THR A 287 -10.90 21.59 8.76
N PRO A 288 -10.61 22.02 7.50
CA PRO A 288 -11.05 21.32 6.29
C PRO A 288 -10.71 19.84 6.28
N ARG A 289 -11.72 19.00 6.08
CA ARG A 289 -11.65 17.55 6.07
C ARG A 289 -11.37 17.06 4.66
N VAL A 290 -10.20 16.46 4.46
CA VAL A 290 -9.70 16.03 3.16
C VAL A 290 -9.67 14.52 3.07
N MET A 291 -10.08 13.97 1.93
CA MET A 291 -9.86 12.58 1.56
C MET A 291 -8.78 12.51 0.48
N VAL A 292 -7.91 11.51 0.57
CA VAL A 292 -6.93 11.21 -0.48
C VAL A 292 -7.33 9.92 -1.19
N THR A 293 -7.39 9.97 -2.52
CA THR A 293 -7.59 8.79 -3.37
C THR A 293 -6.61 8.79 -4.53
N GLY A 294 -6.42 7.67 -5.20
CA GLY A 294 -5.55 7.59 -6.36
C GLY A 294 -4.41 6.57 -6.21
N THR A 295 -3.27 6.88 -6.79
CA THR A 295 -2.08 6.03 -6.80
C THR A 295 -1.56 5.79 -5.38
N PRO A 296 -1.07 4.57 -5.06
CA PRO A 296 -0.53 4.30 -3.73
C PRO A 296 0.66 5.21 -3.40
N MET A 297 0.72 5.66 -2.17
CA MET A 297 1.86 6.34 -1.56
C MET A 297 2.60 5.38 -0.65
N PHE A 298 3.91 5.25 -0.81
CA PHE A 298 4.73 4.37 0.01
C PHE A 298 5.67 5.19 0.91
N TRP A 299 5.72 4.79 2.16
CA TRP A 299 6.71 5.29 3.13
C TRP A 299 8.14 4.91 2.68
N PRO A 300 9.18 5.72 2.94
CA PRO A 300 9.16 6.99 3.67
C PRO A 300 9.09 8.25 2.78
N ASP A 301 9.61 8.23 1.55
CA ASP A 301 9.82 9.45 0.74
C ASP A 301 8.49 10.04 0.24
N ASN A 302 7.52 9.18 -0.04
CA ASN A 302 6.26 9.62 -0.65
C ASN A 302 5.24 10.16 0.38
N TRP A 303 5.73 10.87 1.40
CA TRP A 303 4.95 11.52 2.46
C TRP A 303 4.73 13.03 2.23
N LYS A 304 5.18 13.57 1.07
CA LYS A 304 5.08 15.01 0.80
C LYS A 304 3.64 15.53 0.79
N LEU A 305 2.70 14.84 0.16
CA LEU A 305 1.31 15.28 0.13
C LEU A 305 0.65 15.31 1.52
N PRO A 306 0.66 14.21 2.30
CA PRO A 306 0.09 14.26 3.64
C PRO A 306 0.70 15.36 4.51
N THR A 307 2.00 15.58 4.39
CA THR A 307 2.70 16.66 5.09
C THR A 307 2.22 18.05 4.66
N LEU A 308 2.07 18.28 3.36
CA LEU A 308 1.60 19.59 2.84
C LEU A 308 0.15 19.90 3.22
N VAL A 309 -0.70 18.87 3.32
CA VAL A 309 -2.09 19.05 3.77
C VAL A 309 -2.14 19.39 5.25
N GLU A 310 -1.38 18.68 6.10
CA GLU A 310 -1.53 18.76 7.55
C GLU A 310 -0.57 19.76 8.24
N GLU A 311 0.41 20.29 7.51
CA GLU A 311 1.30 21.36 7.98
C GLU A 311 1.16 22.64 7.15
N GLY A 312 0.20 22.68 6.21
CA GLY A 312 -0.06 23.84 5.36
C GLY A 312 -0.64 25.05 6.13
N ASN A 313 -0.67 26.18 5.48
CA ASN A 313 -1.36 27.36 5.96
C ASN A 313 -2.23 27.92 4.83
N PRO A 314 -3.57 27.72 4.87
CA PRO A 314 -4.32 27.07 5.96
C PRO A 314 -4.05 25.57 6.10
N GLN A 315 -4.26 25.05 7.30
CA GLN A 315 -4.15 23.64 7.61
C GLN A 315 -5.39 22.87 7.16
N GLY A 316 -5.20 21.65 6.62
CA GLY A 316 -6.25 20.65 6.43
C GLY A 316 -5.99 19.41 7.28
N ILE A 317 -6.97 18.51 7.37
CA ILE A 317 -6.82 17.21 8.04
C ILE A 317 -7.24 16.07 7.11
N ILE A 318 -6.37 15.06 6.93
CA ILE A 318 -6.69 13.86 6.15
C ILE A 318 -7.50 12.91 7.02
N VAL A 319 -8.79 12.83 6.77
CA VAL A 319 -9.70 11.98 7.54
C VAL A 319 -9.87 10.60 6.94
N ALA A 320 -9.64 10.44 5.65
CA ALA A 320 -9.77 9.17 4.93
C ALA A 320 -8.77 9.06 3.78
N ASP A 321 -8.36 7.84 3.47
CA ASP A 321 -7.63 7.53 2.24
C ASP A 321 -8.24 6.31 1.52
N GLU A 322 -8.25 6.33 0.18
CA GLU A 322 -8.70 5.20 -0.63
C GLU A 322 -7.54 4.69 -1.47
N GLN A 323 -6.47 4.29 -0.83
CA GLN A 323 -5.26 3.80 -1.49
C GLN A 323 -4.99 2.34 -1.14
N CYS A 324 -4.40 1.59 -2.09
CA CYS A 324 -3.98 0.21 -1.82
C CYS A 324 -2.72 0.11 -0.93
N SER A 325 -2.12 1.23 -0.58
CA SER A 325 -1.11 1.37 0.46
C SER A 325 -1.67 1.81 1.82
N GLY A 326 -2.97 2.10 1.90
CA GLY A 326 -3.67 2.63 3.06
C GLY A 326 -4.90 1.80 3.42
N GLU A 327 -6.06 2.45 3.53
CA GLU A 327 -7.29 1.84 4.06
C GLU A 327 -7.75 0.60 3.29
N ARG A 328 -7.51 0.50 1.97
CA ARG A 328 -7.95 -0.65 1.18
C ARG A 328 -7.28 -1.98 1.56
N ILE A 329 -6.19 -1.97 2.33
CA ILE A 329 -5.50 -3.19 2.75
C ILE A 329 -6.41 -4.08 3.61
N LEU A 330 -7.18 -3.47 4.53
CA LEU A 330 -7.98 -4.16 5.55
C LEU A 330 -9.47 -3.83 5.50
N ASN A 331 -9.95 -3.28 4.38
CA ASN A 331 -11.33 -2.81 4.30
C ASN A 331 -12.36 -3.94 4.41
N ASP A 332 -12.09 -5.06 3.74
CA ASP A 332 -13.03 -6.17 3.63
C ASP A 332 -12.50 -7.44 4.32
N PRO A 333 -13.30 -8.05 5.22
CA PRO A 333 -12.97 -9.34 5.82
C PRO A 333 -13.21 -10.48 4.83
N ILE A 334 -12.61 -11.64 5.11
CA ILE A 334 -12.90 -12.89 4.41
C ILE A 334 -14.16 -13.49 5.01
N GLY A 335 -15.28 -13.50 4.28
CA GLY A 335 -16.57 -14.03 4.76
C GLY A 335 -16.61 -15.56 4.66
N VAL A 336 -16.30 -16.26 5.74
CA VAL A 336 -16.28 -17.73 5.82
C VAL A 336 -17.52 -18.24 6.53
N ASP A 337 -18.20 -19.22 5.95
CA ASP A 337 -19.42 -19.81 6.51
C ASP A 337 -19.17 -21.16 7.21
N GLU A 338 -18.59 -22.13 6.49
CA GLU A 338 -18.47 -23.53 6.95
C GLU A 338 -17.07 -23.90 7.46
N TRP A 339 -16.08 -23.06 7.19
CA TRP A 339 -14.68 -23.32 7.53
C TRP A 339 -14.10 -24.61 6.94
N SER A 340 -14.69 -25.15 5.87
CA SER A 340 -14.04 -26.19 5.07
C SER A 340 -12.88 -25.58 4.28
N MET A 341 -11.96 -26.39 3.75
CA MET A 341 -10.87 -25.86 2.93
C MET A 341 -11.39 -25.13 1.68
N ASP A 342 -12.36 -25.73 1.01
CA ASP A 342 -12.93 -25.12 -0.21
C ASP A 342 -13.72 -23.85 0.10
N ASP A 343 -14.48 -23.82 1.19
CA ASP A 343 -15.19 -22.63 1.65
C ASP A 343 -14.22 -21.46 1.93
N MET A 344 -13.16 -21.71 2.70
CA MET A 344 -12.14 -20.70 2.98
C MET A 344 -11.46 -20.17 1.71
N LEU A 345 -11.12 -21.02 0.74
CA LEU A 345 -10.49 -20.60 -0.51
C LEU A 345 -11.47 -19.82 -1.41
N ASN A 346 -12.75 -20.21 -1.42
CA ASN A 346 -13.79 -19.48 -2.13
C ASN A 346 -14.01 -18.10 -1.50
N ALA A 347 -14.15 -18.02 -0.18
CA ALA A 347 -14.31 -16.76 0.56
C ALA A 347 -13.11 -15.80 0.36
N MET A 348 -11.88 -16.34 0.32
CA MET A 348 -10.71 -15.56 -0.05
C MET A 348 -10.82 -15.04 -1.48
N SER A 349 -11.27 -15.85 -2.42
CA SER A 349 -11.43 -15.45 -3.82
C SER A 349 -12.45 -14.33 -3.97
N GLU A 350 -13.57 -14.41 -3.30
CA GLU A 350 -14.60 -13.37 -3.26
C GLU A 350 -14.08 -12.07 -2.65
N ARG A 351 -13.43 -12.15 -1.49
CA ARG A 351 -12.83 -10.98 -0.83
C ARG A 351 -11.83 -10.26 -1.71
N TYR A 352 -10.93 -10.98 -2.35
CA TYR A 352 -9.88 -10.37 -3.16
C TYR A 352 -10.38 -9.84 -4.50
N LEU A 353 -11.38 -10.47 -5.11
CA LEU A 353 -11.90 -10.08 -6.41
C LEU A 353 -13.14 -9.19 -6.32
N MET A 354 -14.22 -9.69 -5.72
CA MET A 354 -15.54 -9.06 -5.80
C MET A 354 -15.63 -7.79 -4.95
N ALA A 355 -15.12 -7.81 -3.73
CA ALA A 355 -15.15 -6.66 -2.84
C ALA A 355 -14.18 -5.53 -3.26
N SER A 356 -13.27 -5.78 -4.18
CA SER A 356 -12.24 -4.80 -4.53
C SER A 356 -12.77 -3.63 -5.36
N THR A 357 -12.41 -2.42 -4.93
CA THR A 357 -12.66 -1.15 -5.62
C THR A 357 -11.48 -0.67 -6.49
N CYS A 358 -10.56 -1.56 -6.86
CA CYS A 358 -9.38 -1.19 -7.65
C CYS A 358 -9.77 -0.78 -9.10
N PRO A 359 -9.21 0.31 -9.64
CA PRO A 359 -9.47 0.71 -11.03
C PRO A 359 -8.83 -0.25 -12.06
N CYS A 360 -8.06 -1.27 -11.64
CA CYS A 360 -7.58 -2.31 -12.56
C CYS A 360 -8.71 -3.19 -13.09
N PHE A 361 -9.87 -3.17 -12.45
CA PHE A 361 -11.06 -3.86 -12.89
C PHE A 361 -11.91 -2.99 -13.81
N THR A 362 -12.63 -3.66 -14.71
CA THR A 362 -13.79 -3.11 -15.40
C THR A 362 -14.97 -4.01 -15.09
N SER A 363 -16.12 -3.41 -14.80
CA SER A 363 -17.38 -4.13 -14.59
C SER A 363 -18.34 -3.80 -15.71
N LYS A 364 -19.41 -4.60 -15.85
CA LYS A 364 -20.49 -4.34 -16.78
C LYS A 364 -21.08 -2.93 -16.61
N ASP A 365 -21.19 -2.48 -15.36
CA ASP A 365 -21.73 -1.19 -14.98
C ASP A 365 -20.63 -0.12 -14.75
N GLY A 366 -19.42 -0.40 -15.25
CA GLY A 366 -18.35 0.58 -15.32
C GLY A 366 -17.73 0.96 -13.98
N ASN A 367 -17.44 0.01 -13.10
CA ASN A 367 -16.84 0.28 -11.78
C ASN A 367 -17.72 1.18 -10.86
N GLU A 368 -19.03 1.06 -10.95
CA GLU A 368 -19.96 1.85 -10.13
C GLU A 368 -19.79 1.58 -8.63
N ASP A 369 -19.45 0.35 -8.26
CA ASP A 369 -19.15 -0.01 -6.86
C ASP A 369 -18.02 0.84 -6.28
N ARG A 370 -16.95 1.12 -7.05
CA ARG A 370 -15.90 2.05 -6.65
C ARG A 370 -16.44 3.47 -6.42
N ILE A 371 -17.23 3.97 -7.37
CA ILE A 371 -17.81 5.31 -7.27
C ILE A 371 -18.75 5.39 -6.06
N ASN A 372 -19.63 4.42 -5.88
CA ASN A 372 -20.55 4.36 -4.74
C ASN A 372 -19.80 4.30 -3.42
N TRP A 373 -18.72 3.50 -3.37
CA TRP A 373 -17.87 3.44 -2.18
C TRP A 373 -17.26 4.80 -1.85
N LEU A 374 -16.70 5.51 -2.86
CA LEU A 374 -16.13 6.85 -2.68
C LEU A 374 -17.18 7.86 -2.20
N LEU A 375 -18.38 7.87 -2.80
CA LEU A 375 -19.46 8.78 -2.42
C LEU A 375 -19.96 8.52 -1.00
N ASN A 376 -20.09 7.24 -0.61
CA ASN A 376 -20.46 6.86 0.75
C ASN A 376 -19.39 7.29 1.75
N LYS A 377 -18.11 7.06 1.43
CA LYS A 377 -16.99 7.48 2.27
C LYS A 377 -16.98 8.99 2.48
N VAL A 378 -17.12 9.77 1.41
CA VAL A 378 -17.21 11.24 1.47
C VAL A 378 -18.33 11.70 2.40
N LYS A 379 -19.51 11.11 2.30
CA LYS A 379 -20.66 11.44 3.14
C LYS A 379 -20.43 11.05 4.61
N GLU A 380 -20.01 9.80 4.87
CA GLU A 380 -19.84 9.29 6.22
C GLU A 380 -18.72 10.00 6.99
N TRP A 381 -17.62 10.34 6.34
CA TRP A 381 -16.47 11.03 6.94
C TRP A 381 -16.59 12.55 6.87
N LYS A 382 -17.73 13.09 6.37
CA LYS A 382 -17.95 14.53 6.20
C LYS A 382 -16.79 15.21 5.45
N VAL A 383 -16.33 14.55 4.37
CA VAL A 383 -15.22 15.05 3.54
C VAL A 383 -15.66 16.29 2.79
N GLN A 384 -14.89 17.38 2.89
CA GLN A 384 -15.17 18.66 2.26
C GLN A 384 -14.43 18.83 0.94
N GLY A 385 -13.33 18.10 0.77
CA GLY A 385 -12.57 18.09 -0.48
C GLY A 385 -11.78 16.81 -0.69
N VAL A 386 -11.54 16.45 -1.95
CA VAL A 386 -10.81 15.24 -2.33
C VAL A 386 -9.54 15.62 -3.07
N VAL A 387 -8.40 15.12 -2.64
CA VAL A 387 -7.16 15.14 -3.42
C VAL A 387 -7.04 13.83 -4.19
N TYR A 388 -7.11 13.94 -5.51
CA TYR A 388 -6.91 12.82 -6.42
C TYR A 388 -5.43 12.76 -6.82
N TYR A 389 -4.69 11.92 -6.12
CA TYR A 389 -3.24 11.78 -6.25
C TYR A 389 -2.86 10.81 -7.37
N VAL A 390 -2.10 11.28 -8.35
CA VAL A 390 -1.61 10.45 -9.46
C VAL A 390 -0.11 10.62 -9.60
N VAL A 391 0.64 9.53 -9.57
CA VAL A 391 2.03 9.56 -10.01
C VAL A 391 2.07 9.46 -11.54
N ARG A 392 2.89 10.28 -12.16
CA ARG A 392 3.06 10.33 -13.62
C ARG A 392 3.41 8.93 -14.15
N GLY A 393 2.83 8.53 -15.28
CA GLY A 393 2.98 7.17 -15.81
C GLY A 393 2.00 6.12 -15.24
N CYS A 394 1.17 6.46 -14.26
CA CYS A 394 0.10 5.57 -13.80
C CYS A 394 -1.18 5.79 -14.61
N MET A 395 -1.28 5.13 -15.77
CA MET A 395 -2.40 5.31 -16.70
C MET A 395 -3.76 4.89 -16.11
N LEU A 396 -3.79 3.84 -15.28
CA LEU A 396 -5.03 3.37 -14.64
C LEU A 396 -5.71 4.48 -13.83
N TYR A 397 -4.98 5.11 -12.92
CA TYR A 397 -5.54 6.17 -12.09
C TYR A 397 -5.73 7.47 -12.85
N ALA A 398 -4.87 7.79 -13.82
CA ALA A 398 -5.04 8.98 -14.64
C ALA A 398 -6.34 8.93 -15.45
N MET A 399 -6.67 7.79 -16.05
CA MET A 399 -7.91 7.61 -16.83
C MET A 399 -9.17 7.57 -15.96
N GLU A 400 -9.09 7.01 -14.76
CA GLU A 400 -10.23 6.90 -13.83
C GLU A 400 -10.62 8.26 -13.22
N TYR A 401 -9.73 9.24 -13.19
CA TYR A 401 -9.98 10.57 -12.64
C TYR A 401 -11.26 11.23 -13.13
N THR A 402 -11.49 11.22 -14.45
CA THR A 402 -12.65 11.88 -15.06
C THR A 402 -13.99 11.37 -14.51
N ARG A 403 -14.05 10.06 -14.24
CA ARG A 403 -15.25 9.42 -13.66
C ARG A 403 -15.45 9.83 -12.22
N VAL A 404 -14.39 9.74 -11.40
CA VAL A 404 -14.42 10.15 -9.99
C VAL A 404 -14.80 11.62 -9.87
N LYS A 405 -14.17 12.50 -10.67
CA LYS A 405 -14.51 13.92 -10.68
C LYS A 405 -15.98 14.19 -10.99
N LYS A 406 -16.50 13.60 -12.07
CA LYS A 406 -17.93 13.75 -12.44
C LYS A 406 -18.89 13.30 -11.34
N ALA A 407 -18.53 12.26 -10.59
CA ALA A 407 -19.37 11.74 -9.51
C ALA A 407 -19.37 12.72 -8.30
N LEU A 408 -18.20 13.23 -7.91
CA LEU A 408 -18.05 14.17 -6.80
C LEU A 408 -18.60 15.56 -7.13
N ASP A 409 -18.50 16.01 -8.38
CA ASP A 409 -19.13 17.27 -8.84
C ASP A 409 -20.66 17.24 -8.64
N LYS A 410 -21.33 16.09 -8.85
CA LYS A 410 -22.79 15.94 -8.64
C LYS A 410 -23.24 16.16 -7.21
N ILE A 411 -22.35 15.91 -6.25
CA ILE A 411 -22.61 16.14 -4.81
C ILE A 411 -21.90 17.38 -4.29
N ASN A 412 -21.41 18.24 -5.19
CA ASN A 412 -20.76 19.53 -4.90
C ASN A 412 -19.50 19.40 -4.01
N VAL A 413 -18.75 18.30 -4.12
CA VAL A 413 -17.47 18.10 -3.42
C VAL A 413 -16.32 18.38 -4.39
N PRO A 414 -15.48 19.40 -4.12
CA PRO A 414 -14.38 19.76 -5.00
C PRO A 414 -13.28 18.70 -5.01
N VAL A 415 -12.68 18.49 -6.19
CA VAL A 415 -11.59 17.54 -6.39
C VAL A 415 -10.36 18.28 -6.91
N TYR A 416 -9.27 18.18 -6.19
CA TYR A 416 -7.97 18.64 -6.67
C TYR A 416 -7.20 17.47 -7.31
N TYR A 417 -6.94 17.56 -8.62
CA TYR A 417 -6.08 16.60 -9.34
C TYR A 417 -4.62 16.98 -9.13
N LEU A 418 -3.89 16.10 -8.44
CA LEU A 418 -2.47 16.25 -8.19
C LEU A 418 -1.67 15.25 -9.03
N ASP A 419 -1.06 15.74 -10.11
CA ASP A 419 -0.07 15.02 -10.91
C ASP A 419 1.34 15.30 -10.37
N THR A 420 2.06 14.26 -9.99
CA THR A 420 3.38 14.36 -9.35
C THR A 420 4.31 13.24 -9.81
N GLU A 421 5.57 13.36 -9.46
CA GLU A 421 6.64 12.39 -9.75
C GLU A 421 7.36 12.01 -8.44
N TYR A 422 8.16 10.95 -8.47
CA TYR A 422 9.07 10.62 -7.37
C TYR A 422 10.28 11.57 -7.42
N THR A 423 10.06 12.79 -6.96
CA THR A 423 11.07 13.85 -6.85
C THR A 423 10.75 14.76 -5.67
N ARG A 424 11.75 15.47 -5.16
CA ARG A 424 11.59 16.52 -4.15
C ARG A 424 11.49 17.91 -4.77
N GLU A 425 11.75 18.02 -6.07
CA GLU A 425 11.82 19.30 -6.79
C GLU A 425 10.46 19.98 -6.97
N ASP A 426 9.38 19.21 -7.00
CA ASP A 426 8.01 19.71 -7.19
C ASP A 426 7.29 20.12 -5.90
N VAL A 427 7.91 19.95 -4.74
CA VAL A 427 7.29 20.20 -3.41
C VAL A 427 6.83 21.65 -3.27
N GLY A 428 7.61 22.64 -3.72
CA GLY A 428 7.23 24.05 -3.68
C GLY A 428 5.98 24.34 -4.49
N GLN A 429 5.90 23.80 -5.71
CA GLN A 429 4.73 23.96 -6.58
C GLN A 429 3.50 23.22 -6.00
N MET A 430 3.71 22.01 -5.46
CA MET A 430 2.65 21.27 -4.77
C MET A 430 2.11 22.07 -3.58
N LYS A 431 3.00 22.66 -2.77
CA LYS A 431 2.62 23.46 -1.60
C LYS A 431 1.64 24.57 -2.00
N THR A 432 2.02 25.43 -2.94
CA THR A 432 1.16 26.53 -3.39
C THR A 432 -0.23 26.05 -3.86
N ARG A 433 -0.29 24.93 -4.58
CA ARG A 433 -1.56 24.40 -5.11
C ARG A 433 -2.40 23.74 -4.02
N VAL A 434 -1.79 23.04 -3.07
CA VAL A 434 -2.49 22.43 -1.93
C VAL A 434 -3.04 23.51 -1.02
N GLU A 435 -2.25 24.55 -0.71
CA GLU A 435 -2.70 25.70 0.08
C GLU A 435 -3.89 26.42 -0.57
N ALA A 436 -3.82 26.73 -1.87
CA ALA A 436 -4.94 27.33 -2.60
C ALA A 436 -6.21 26.44 -2.58
N PHE A 437 -6.05 25.11 -2.65
CA PHE A 437 -7.17 24.19 -2.51
C PHE A 437 -7.78 24.25 -1.11
N LEU A 438 -6.96 24.29 -0.06
CA LEU A 438 -7.41 24.38 1.32
C LEU A 438 -8.06 25.75 1.64
N GLU A 439 -7.53 26.85 1.10
CA GLU A 439 -8.17 28.18 1.17
C GLU A 439 -9.58 28.17 0.58
N MET A 440 -9.73 27.56 -0.60
CA MET A 440 -11.03 27.41 -1.24
C MET A 440 -12.00 26.57 -0.38
N LEU A 441 -11.51 25.53 0.30
CA LEU A 441 -12.34 24.72 1.21
C LEU A 441 -12.77 25.54 2.43
N ASN A 442 -11.86 26.30 3.06
CA ASN A 442 -12.19 27.17 4.19
C ASN A 442 -13.27 28.20 3.82
N ALA A 443 -13.11 28.88 2.69
CA ALA A 443 -14.10 29.86 2.23
C ALA A 443 -15.51 29.26 2.01
N ARG A 444 -15.62 27.93 1.83
CA ARG A 444 -16.90 27.23 1.71
C ARG A 444 -17.53 26.84 3.05
N ILE A 445 -16.74 26.80 4.12
CA ILE A 445 -17.22 26.53 5.49
C ILE A 445 -17.89 27.78 6.05
N ASP A 446 -17.41 28.94 5.65
CA ASP A 446 -17.89 30.27 6.12
C ASP A 446 -19.19 30.71 5.42
N LEU A 447 -19.65 29.99 4.39
CA LEU A 447 -20.90 30.24 3.64
C LEU A 447 -22.01 29.29 4.05
#